data_b346159373cc1807be60a0e01991a037
#
_entry.id   b346159373cc1807be60a0e01991a037
#
_cell.length_a   1.000
_cell.length_b   1.000
_cell.length_c   1.000
_cell.angle_alpha   90.00
_cell.angle_beta   90.00
_cell.angle_gamma   90.00
#
_symmetry.space_group_name_H-M   'P 1'
#
loop_
_entity.id
_entity.type
_entity.pdbx_description
1 polymer ?
#
loop_
_entity_poly.entity_id
_entity_poly.type
_entity_poly.pdbx_seq_one_letter_code
_entity_poly.pdbx_strand_id
1 'polypeptide(L)'
;MNEIPRKVNSPLFHGIKPEEMKPMLSCIGYHIGTFQKGDIVAFEEENIRHIGIIMSGSVDMVKEDLWGNKTMLIRIRKDELFGETFVCGTDNQSVVTFLVSEDSEILFVPFDRVMHNCTMACSFHHRLIENMVRIIANKNRDLMRKLEVVSKRTIREKVLTYLSIQAQTQASRYFEIPFGRVELAEYLCVDRSALTRELVKMQEEGLIDYDKNIFRIL
;
A
#
# COMPACT_ATOMS: atom_id res chain seq x y z
N MET A 1 11.73 20.28 18.29
CA MET A 1 12.50 19.10 17.80
C MET A 1 11.66 17.88 18.18
N ASN A 2 10.89 17.35 17.25
CA ASN A 2 10.06 16.17 17.51
C ASN A 2 10.99 14.99 17.81
N GLU A 3 10.73 14.28 18.91
CA GLU A 3 11.47 13.06 19.24
C GLU A 3 11.30 12.05 18.11
N ILE A 4 12.40 11.50 17.65
CA ILE A 4 12.39 10.40 16.68
C ILE A 4 11.63 9.25 17.33
N PRO A 5 10.58 8.73 16.69
CA PRO A 5 9.85 7.61 17.24
C PRO A 5 10.81 6.45 17.43
N ARG A 6 10.84 5.89 18.63
CA ARG A 6 11.76 4.81 19.02
C ARG A 6 11.60 3.54 18.17
N LYS A 7 10.56 3.46 17.32
CA LYS A 7 10.30 2.28 16.49
C LYS A 7 9.41 2.62 15.29
N VAL A 8 10.02 2.92 14.15
CA VAL A 8 9.32 2.92 12.86
C VAL A 8 9.57 1.54 12.22
N ASN A 9 8.51 0.75 12.06
CA ASN A 9 8.61 -0.63 11.54
C ASN A 9 8.34 -0.69 10.03
N SER A 10 8.73 0.36 9.29
CA SER A 10 8.55 0.38 7.84
C SER A 10 9.52 -0.55 7.12
N PRO A 11 9.08 -1.23 6.06
CA PRO A 11 9.95 -2.02 5.18
C PRO A 11 11.16 -1.24 4.64
N LEU A 12 11.06 0.08 4.53
CA LEU A 12 12.16 0.94 4.10
C LEU A 12 13.38 0.84 5.03
N PHE A 13 13.14 0.62 6.32
CA PHE A 13 14.19 0.54 7.34
C PHE A 13 14.57 -0.90 7.72
N HIS A 14 14.16 -1.88 6.92
CA HIS A 14 14.47 -3.27 7.18
C HIS A 14 15.99 -3.50 7.27
N GLY A 15 16.42 -4.17 8.35
CA GLY A 15 17.82 -4.47 8.61
C GLY A 15 18.68 -3.28 9.08
N ILE A 16 18.08 -2.13 9.39
CA ILE A 16 18.70 -1.01 10.08
C ILE A 16 18.44 -1.16 11.58
N LYS A 17 19.48 -1.12 12.38
CA LYS A 17 19.37 -1.31 13.81
C LYS A 17 18.76 -0.07 14.48
N PRO A 18 18.03 -0.21 15.61
CA PRO A 18 17.42 0.92 16.31
C PRO A 18 18.40 2.04 16.67
N GLU A 19 19.64 1.68 17.06
CA GLU A 19 20.71 2.62 17.37
C GLU A 19 21.23 3.38 16.14
N GLU A 20 21.09 2.82 14.95
CA GLU A 20 21.50 3.40 13.67
C GLU A 20 20.42 4.33 13.08
N MET A 21 19.18 4.19 13.51
CA MET A 21 18.04 4.93 12.96
C MET A 21 18.20 6.44 13.11
N LYS A 22 18.59 6.89 14.32
CA LYS A 22 18.74 8.32 14.62
C LYS A 22 19.87 8.97 13.81
N PRO A 23 21.09 8.43 13.77
CA PRO A 23 22.16 8.97 12.92
C PRO A 23 21.78 8.97 11.45
N MET A 24 21.16 7.92 10.96
CA MET A 24 20.72 7.81 9.57
C MET A 24 19.69 8.87 9.22
N LEU A 25 18.59 9.00 9.98
CA LEU A 25 17.55 9.99 9.75
C LEU A 25 18.11 11.42 9.85
N SER A 26 19.05 11.67 10.75
CA SER A 26 19.74 12.96 10.83
C SER A 26 20.61 13.24 9.60
N CYS A 27 21.22 12.21 9.01
CA CYS A 27 22.04 12.33 7.79
C CYS A 27 21.20 12.65 6.56
N ILE A 28 20.13 11.90 6.32
CA ILE A 28 19.25 12.09 5.15
C ILE A 28 18.28 13.27 5.32
N GLY A 29 18.06 13.72 6.55
CA GLY A 29 17.02 14.68 6.90
C GLY A 29 15.64 14.02 6.92
N TYR A 30 14.77 14.56 7.75
CA TYR A 30 13.37 14.13 7.83
C TYR A 30 12.55 15.23 8.49
N HIS A 31 11.24 15.15 8.33
CA HIS A 31 10.29 15.88 9.17
C HIS A 31 9.08 15.00 9.47
N ILE A 32 8.35 15.32 10.52
CA ILE A 32 7.12 14.63 10.89
C ILE A 32 5.98 15.64 10.75
N GLY A 33 4.96 15.26 9.98
CA GLY A 33 3.71 15.99 9.85
C GLY A 33 2.60 15.29 10.61
N THR A 34 1.74 16.09 11.26
CA THR A 34 0.52 15.63 11.90
C THR A 34 -0.66 16.16 11.12
N PHE A 35 -1.60 15.30 10.79
CA PHE A 35 -2.75 15.60 9.96
C PHE A 35 -4.02 15.09 10.61
N GLN A 36 -5.11 15.84 10.46
CA GLN A 36 -6.43 15.43 10.89
C GLN A 36 -7.15 14.69 9.75
N LYS A 37 -8.12 13.86 10.11
CA LYS A 37 -9.01 13.22 9.12
C LYS A 37 -9.65 14.28 8.21
N GLY A 38 -9.52 14.07 6.91
CA GLY A 38 -10.02 14.99 5.88
C GLY A 38 -8.97 15.95 5.34
N ASP A 39 -7.80 16.08 5.99
CA ASP A 39 -6.69 16.86 5.46
C ASP A 39 -6.13 16.23 4.16
N ILE A 40 -5.54 17.07 3.33
CA ILE A 40 -4.85 16.63 2.11
C ILE A 40 -3.35 16.75 2.34
N VAL A 41 -2.64 15.64 2.15
CA VAL A 41 -1.17 15.59 2.26
C VAL A 41 -0.51 16.15 1.00
N ALA A 42 -1.06 15.80 -0.18
CA ALA A 42 -0.67 16.34 -1.47
C ALA A 42 -1.83 16.19 -2.45
N PHE A 43 -2.01 17.19 -3.31
CA PHE A 43 -3.01 17.15 -4.38
C PHE A 43 -2.49 16.40 -5.60
N GLU A 44 -3.42 15.94 -6.43
CA GLU A 44 -3.13 15.58 -7.81
C GLU A 44 -2.45 16.75 -8.52
N GLU A 45 -1.51 16.44 -9.42
CA GLU A 45 -0.67 17.40 -10.14
C GLU A 45 0.41 18.12 -9.29
N GLU A 46 0.43 17.96 -7.98
CA GLU A 46 1.54 18.45 -7.15
C GLU A 46 2.81 17.61 -7.33
N ASN A 47 3.95 18.29 -7.22
CA ASN A 47 5.27 17.64 -7.28
C ASN A 47 5.59 16.99 -5.94
N ILE A 48 5.71 15.68 -5.93
CA ILE A 48 6.10 14.89 -4.76
C ILE A 48 7.63 14.87 -4.66
N ARG A 49 8.16 15.29 -3.51
CA ARG A 49 9.62 15.31 -3.24
C ARG A 49 10.05 14.41 -2.10
N HIS A 50 9.08 13.93 -1.34
CA HIS A 50 9.32 13.12 -0.13
C HIS A 50 8.58 11.81 -0.23
N ILE A 51 9.19 10.78 0.34
CA ILE A 51 8.50 9.54 0.66
C ILE A 51 7.79 9.77 2.00
N GLY A 52 6.50 9.51 2.07
CA GLY A 52 5.73 9.52 3.31
C GLY A 52 5.65 8.12 3.89
N ILE A 53 5.88 7.97 5.19
CA ILE A 53 5.73 6.71 5.94
C ILE A 53 4.68 6.94 7.01
N ILE A 54 3.61 6.14 7.02
CA ILE A 54 2.53 6.27 8.00
C ILE A 54 3.01 5.71 9.34
N MET A 55 3.10 6.58 10.34
CA MET A 55 3.48 6.20 11.70
C MET A 55 2.25 5.82 12.53
N SER A 56 1.13 6.51 12.30
CA SER A 56 -0.19 6.20 12.85
C SER A 56 -1.27 6.72 11.91
N GLY A 57 -2.48 6.14 11.99
CA GLY A 57 -3.62 6.49 11.13
C GLY A 57 -3.55 5.85 9.76
N SER A 58 -4.17 6.49 8.76
CA SER A 58 -4.23 6.02 7.37
C SER A 58 -4.45 7.14 6.36
N VAL A 59 -3.93 6.94 5.14
CA VAL A 59 -4.05 7.87 4.01
C VAL A 59 -4.60 7.12 2.81
N ASP A 60 -5.60 7.70 2.15
CA ASP A 60 -6.21 7.15 0.94
C ASP A 60 -5.60 7.83 -0.30
N MET A 61 -5.23 7.04 -1.29
CA MET A 61 -4.96 7.52 -2.65
C MET A 61 -6.28 7.64 -3.39
N VAL A 62 -6.66 8.86 -3.73
CA VAL A 62 -7.94 9.17 -4.35
C VAL A 62 -7.72 9.79 -5.72
N LYS A 63 -8.52 9.34 -6.69
CA LYS A 63 -8.64 9.96 -8.01
C LYS A 63 -10.00 10.61 -8.14
N GLU A 64 -10.03 11.85 -8.61
CA GLU A 64 -11.29 12.55 -8.91
C GLU A 64 -11.46 12.62 -10.43
N ASP A 65 -12.65 12.29 -10.90
CA ASP A 65 -12.97 12.43 -12.33
C ASP A 65 -13.47 13.85 -12.68
N LEU A 66 -13.67 14.11 -13.96
CA LEU A 66 -14.13 15.42 -14.45
C LEU A 66 -15.52 15.81 -13.92
N TRP A 67 -16.30 14.90 -13.37
CA TRP A 67 -17.63 15.14 -12.79
C TRP A 67 -17.61 15.26 -11.26
N GLY A 68 -16.40 15.23 -10.65
CA GLY A 68 -16.23 15.34 -9.20
C GLY A 68 -16.44 14.04 -8.42
N ASN A 69 -16.59 12.88 -9.10
CA ASN A 69 -16.69 11.60 -8.43
C ASN A 69 -15.31 11.14 -7.95
N LYS A 70 -15.21 10.82 -6.67
CA LYS A 70 -13.98 10.35 -6.03
C LYS A 70 -13.94 8.83 -6.02
N THR A 71 -12.84 8.28 -6.54
CA THR A 71 -12.54 6.85 -6.50
C THR A 71 -11.33 6.62 -5.61
N MET A 72 -11.51 5.87 -4.53
CA MET A 72 -10.40 5.41 -3.71
C MET A 72 -9.69 4.27 -4.43
N LEU A 73 -8.40 4.45 -4.69
CA LEU A 73 -7.57 3.44 -5.37
C LEU A 73 -6.91 2.48 -4.38
N ILE A 74 -6.29 3.03 -3.34
CA ILE A 74 -5.53 2.27 -2.33
C ILE A 74 -5.65 3.00 -1.00
N ARG A 75 -5.81 2.25 0.10
CA ARG A 75 -5.63 2.74 1.47
C ARG A 75 -4.26 2.35 1.97
N ILE A 76 -3.49 3.34 2.40
CA ILE A 76 -2.14 3.20 2.95
C ILE A 76 -2.26 3.25 4.46
N ARG A 77 -1.81 2.20 5.13
CA ARG A 77 -1.95 2.01 6.57
C ARG A 77 -0.62 2.21 7.29
N LYS A 78 -0.67 2.15 8.61
CA LYS A 78 0.52 2.21 9.47
C LYS A 78 1.63 1.29 8.97
N ASP A 79 2.87 1.79 9.06
CA ASP A 79 4.13 1.17 8.62
C ASP A 79 4.31 1.09 7.09
N GLU A 80 3.27 1.38 6.31
CA GLU A 80 3.36 1.47 4.85
C GLU A 80 3.89 2.83 4.39
N LEU A 81 4.36 2.89 3.16
CA LEU A 81 4.88 4.11 2.55
C LEU A 81 4.15 4.48 1.27
N PHE A 82 4.19 5.77 0.94
CA PHE A 82 3.62 6.34 -0.28
C PHE A 82 4.54 7.41 -0.88
N GLY A 83 4.23 7.80 -2.11
CA GLY A 83 4.99 8.82 -2.84
C GLY A 83 6.21 8.27 -3.58
N GLU A 84 6.68 7.05 -3.27
CA GLU A 84 7.83 6.43 -3.91
C GLU A 84 7.67 6.28 -5.42
N THR A 85 6.47 6.01 -5.90
CA THR A 85 6.17 5.87 -7.33
C THR A 85 6.50 7.13 -8.11
N PHE A 86 6.25 8.30 -7.52
CA PHE A 86 6.49 9.60 -8.14
C PHE A 86 7.95 10.03 -7.98
N VAL A 87 8.50 9.96 -6.76
CA VAL A 87 9.89 10.40 -6.51
C VAL A 87 10.95 9.52 -7.16
N CYS A 88 10.65 8.24 -7.43
CA CYS A 88 11.54 7.32 -8.13
C CYS A 88 11.35 7.35 -9.65
N GLY A 89 10.30 8.01 -10.14
CA GLY A 89 9.98 8.15 -11.55
C GLY A 89 10.78 9.26 -12.24
N THR A 90 10.55 9.43 -13.52
CA THR A 90 11.09 10.54 -14.31
C THR A 90 10.25 11.81 -14.16
N ASP A 91 9.00 11.66 -13.75
CA ASP A 91 8.05 12.73 -13.48
C ASP A 91 7.60 12.61 -12.03
N ASN A 92 7.88 13.66 -11.26
CA ASN A 92 7.54 13.72 -9.84
C ASN A 92 6.08 14.14 -9.60
N GLN A 93 5.32 14.44 -10.64
CA GLN A 93 3.95 14.94 -10.54
C GLN A 93 3.01 13.81 -10.09
N SER A 94 2.23 14.06 -9.04
CA SER A 94 1.25 13.10 -8.55
C SER A 94 0.07 12.97 -9.52
N VAL A 95 -0.31 11.75 -9.84
CA VAL A 95 -1.54 11.47 -10.59
C VAL A 95 -2.74 11.18 -9.69
N VAL A 96 -2.60 11.38 -8.39
CA VAL A 96 -3.61 11.12 -7.35
C VAL A 96 -3.55 12.17 -6.25
N THR A 97 -4.64 12.33 -5.51
CA THR A 97 -4.67 13.09 -4.26
C THR A 97 -4.46 12.14 -3.08
N PHE A 98 -3.61 12.52 -2.12
CA PHE A 98 -3.40 11.82 -0.86
C PHE A 98 -4.28 12.45 0.22
N LEU A 99 -5.37 11.76 0.57
CA LEU A 99 -6.39 12.21 1.53
C LEU A 99 -6.25 11.44 2.85
N VAL A 100 -6.18 12.16 3.96
CA VAL A 100 -6.10 11.55 5.29
C VAL A 100 -7.46 10.96 5.69
N SER A 101 -7.52 9.64 5.88
CA SER A 101 -8.75 8.92 6.23
C SER A 101 -8.94 8.70 7.73
N GLU A 102 -7.87 8.80 8.51
CA GLU A 102 -7.85 8.80 9.98
C GLU A 102 -6.77 9.76 10.45
N ASP A 103 -6.91 10.37 11.63
CA ASP A 103 -5.88 11.23 12.20
C ASP A 103 -4.51 10.55 12.13
N SER A 104 -3.56 11.19 11.48
CA SER A 104 -2.32 10.53 11.05
C SER A 104 -1.09 11.31 11.44
N GLU A 105 -0.06 10.58 11.82
CA GLU A 105 1.31 11.07 11.94
C GLU A 105 2.15 10.44 10.82
N ILE A 106 2.84 11.27 10.04
CA ILE A 106 3.56 10.85 8.83
C ILE A 106 5.00 11.32 8.92
N LEU A 107 5.93 10.38 8.76
CA LEU A 107 7.35 10.65 8.61
C LEU A 107 7.67 10.88 7.13
N PHE A 108 8.19 12.07 6.81
CA PHE A 108 8.62 12.42 5.46
C PHE A 108 10.13 12.35 5.33
N VAL A 109 10.58 11.63 4.31
CA VAL A 109 12.01 11.44 4.00
C VAL A 109 12.27 11.98 2.59
N PRO A 110 13.19 12.96 2.40
CA PRO A 110 13.51 13.50 1.08
C PRO A 110 14.23 12.44 0.23
N PHE A 111 13.64 12.09 -0.92
CA PHE A 111 14.14 11.05 -1.79
C PHE A 111 15.54 11.33 -2.33
N ASP A 112 15.80 12.57 -2.75
CA ASP A 112 17.10 12.98 -3.30
C ASP A 112 18.24 12.67 -2.33
N ARG A 113 17.99 12.84 -1.03
CA ARG A 113 18.99 12.54 -0.01
C ARG A 113 19.16 11.05 0.26
N VAL A 114 18.17 10.24 -0.03
CA VAL A 114 18.25 8.78 0.03
C VAL A 114 19.14 8.26 -1.12
N MET A 115 19.03 8.86 -2.30
CA MET A 115 19.75 8.42 -3.51
C MET A 115 21.17 8.93 -3.62
N HIS A 116 21.47 10.10 -3.05
CA HIS A 116 22.82 10.66 -3.10
C HIS A 116 23.67 10.14 -1.95
N ASN A 117 24.79 9.52 -2.31
CA ASN A 117 25.77 9.07 -1.34
C ASN A 117 26.26 10.23 -0.49
N CYS A 118 26.19 10.11 0.83
CA CYS A 118 26.91 11.02 1.69
C CYS A 118 28.43 10.84 1.49
N THR A 119 29.20 11.90 1.68
CA THR A 119 30.66 11.90 1.55
C THR A 119 31.35 10.88 2.45
N MET A 120 30.61 10.29 3.41
CA MET A 120 31.09 9.30 4.38
C MET A 120 30.83 7.84 3.95
N ALA A 121 30.33 7.58 2.72
CA ALA A 121 30.06 6.23 2.21
C ALA A 121 29.31 5.34 3.22
N CYS A 122 28.28 5.89 3.86
CA CYS A 122 27.62 5.18 4.95
C CYS A 122 26.77 4.00 4.42
N SER A 123 26.87 2.88 5.10
CA SER A 123 26.17 1.62 4.77
C SER A 123 24.65 1.76 4.76
N PHE A 124 24.10 2.81 5.38
CA PHE A 124 22.67 3.07 5.46
C PHE A 124 22.04 3.41 4.11
N HIS A 125 22.70 4.26 3.30
CA HIS A 125 22.18 4.64 1.98
C HIS A 125 22.02 3.42 1.06
N HIS A 126 23.05 2.56 1.03
CA HIS A 126 22.97 1.33 0.24
C HIS A 126 21.79 0.46 0.66
N ARG A 127 21.58 0.27 1.96
CA ARG A 127 20.48 -0.51 2.50
C ARG A 127 19.10 0.11 2.24
N LEU A 128 18.99 1.45 2.36
CA LEU A 128 17.76 2.16 2.00
C LEU A 128 17.41 1.96 0.53
N ILE A 129 18.38 2.08 -0.36
CA ILE A 129 18.20 1.87 -1.82
C ILE A 129 17.78 0.42 -2.09
N GLU A 130 18.46 -0.58 -1.51
CA GLU A 130 18.06 -1.98 -1.64
C GLU A 130 16.63 -2.23 -1.17
N ASN A 131 16.27 -1.71 0.00
CA ASN A 131 14.92 -1.84 0.53
C ASN A 131 13.89 -1.16 -0.37
N MET A 132 14.21 0.04 -0.90
CA MET A 132 13.33 0.74 -1.84
C MET A 132 13.09 -0.08 -3.10
N VAL A 133 14.13 -0.65 -3.71
CA VAL A 133 13.99 -1.52 -4.89
C VAL A 133 13.10 -2.73 -4.58
N ARG A 134 13.28 -3.36 -3.41
CA ARG A 134 12.43 -4.48 -2.98
C ARG A 134 10.97 -4.08 -2.79
N ILE A 135 10.72 -2.90 -2.21
CA ILE A 135 9.36 -2.37 -2.01
C ILE A 135 8.68 -2.14 -3.35
N ILE A 136 9.35 -1.45 -4.28
CA ILE A 136 8.82 -1.17 -5.62
C ILE A 136 8.55 -2.48 -6.37
N ALA A 137 9.47 -3.44 -6.33
CA ALA A 137 9.31 -4.75 -6.96
C ALA A 137 8.11 -5.52 -6.36
N ASN A 138 7.92 -5.48 -5.04
CA ASN A 138 6.77 -6.10 -4.38
C ASN A 138 5.45 -5.43 -4.77
N LYS A 139 5.38 -4.09 -4.73
CA LYS A 139 4.19 -3.33 -5.16
C LYS A 139 3.85 -3.61 -6.63
N ASN A 140 4.85 -3.67 -7.51
CA ASN A 140 4.62 -4.03 -8.92
C ASN A 140 4.04 -5.43 -9.05
N ARG A 141 4.57 -6.42 -8.32
CA ARG A 141 4.03 -7.79 -8.31
C ARG A 141 2.58 -7.84 -7.82
N ASP A 142 2.24 -7.05 -6.78
CA ASP A 142 0.88 -7.00 -6.26
C ASP A 142 -0.09 -6.31 -7.25
N LEU A 143 0.38 -5.30 -7.99
CA LEU A 143 -0.36 -4.70 -9.09
C LEU A 143 -0.58 -5.69 -10.25
N MET A 144 0.40 -6.50 -10.61
CA MET A 144 0.26 -7.55 -11.63
C MET A 144 -0.78 -8.59 -11.21
N ARG A 145 -0.77 -9.03 -9.94
CA ARG A 145 -1.78 -9.95 -9.40
C ARG A 145 -3.19 -9.34 -9.44
N LYS A 146 -3.31 -8.07 -9.03
CA LYS A 146 -4.60 -7.37 -9.12
C LYS A 146 -5.08 -7.27 -10.57
N LEU A 147 -4.19 -6.92 -11.50
CA LEU A 147 -4.51 -6.84 -12.92
C LEU A 147 -4.98 -8.19 -13.46
N GLU A 148 -4.30 -9.30 -13.10
CA GLU A 148 -4.72 -10.65 -13.47
C GLU A 148 -6.15 -10.96 -13.03
N VAL A 149 -6.50 -10.60 -11.80
CA VAL A 149 -7.84 -10.80 -11.24
C VAL A 149 -8.88 -9.93 -11.94
N VAL A 150 -8.64 -8.61 -12.04
CA VAL A 150 -9.66 -7.68 -12.54
C VAL A 150 -9.87 -7.79 -14.06
N SER A 151 -8.89 -8.32 -14.80
CA SER A 151 -8.98 -8.59 -16.24
C SER A 151 -9.94 -9.74 -16.59
N LYS A 152 -10.33 -10.56 -15.63
CA LYS A 152 -11.33 -11.62 -15.85
C LYS A 152 -12.70 -11.03 -16.17
N ARG A 153 -13.47 -11.72 -17.02
CA ARG A 153 -14.74 -11.20 -17.52
C ARG A 153 -15.89 -11.32 -16.52
N THR A 154 -15.96 -12.43 -15.81
CA THR A 154 -17.07 -12.72 -14.88
C THR A 154 -16.64 -12.59 -13.42
N ILE A 155 -17.62 -12.32 -12.54
CA ILE A 155 -17.39 -12.26 -11.09
C ILE A 155 -16.80 -13.59 -10.60
N ARG A 156 -17.34 -14.71 -11.10
CA ARG A 156 -16.86 -16.06 -10.78
C ARG A 156 -15.37 -16.23 -11.09
N GLU A 157 -14.97 -15.91 -12.31
CA GLU A 157 -13.56 -16.01 -12.71
C GLU A 157 -12.65 -15.10 -11.87
N LYS A 158 -13.09 -13.88 -11.55
CA LYS A 158 -12.36 -12.96 -10.67
C LYS A 158 -12.17 -13.58 -9.27
N VAL A 159 -13.24 -14.11 -8.68
CA VAL A 159 -13.20 -14.76 -7.36
C VAL A 159 -12.27 -15.98 -7.39
N LEU A 160 -12.44 -16.90 -8.34
CA LEU A 160 -11.60 -18.10 -8.44
C LEU A 160 -10.12 -17.75 -8.63
N THR A 161 -9.82 -16.77 -9.49
CA THR A 161 -8.44 -16.31 -9.71
C THR A 161 -7.85 -15.74 -8.41
N TYR A 162 -8.60 -14.86 -7.73
CA TYR A 162 -8.15 -14.29 -6.45
C TYR A 162 -7.91 -15.36 -5.38
N LEU A 163 -8.87 -16.26 -5.17
CA LEU A 163 -8.74 -17.33 -4.19
C LEU A 163 -7.60 -18.30 -4.53
N SER A 164 -7.38 -18.59 -5.82
CA SER A 164 -6.24 -19.41 -6.28
C SER A 164 -4.90 -18.76 -5.94
N ILE A 165 -4.76 -17.43 -6.16
CA ILE A 165 -3.56 -16.68 -5.77
C ILE A 165 -3.34 -16.73 -4.26
N GLN A 166 -4.41 -16.57 -3.45
CA GLN A 166 -4.32 -16.64 -2.00
C GLN A 166 -3.90 -18.04 -1.53
N ALA A 167 -4.50 -19.10 -2.08
CA ALA A 167 -4.16 -20.48 -1.76
C ALA A 167 -2.68 -20.78 -2.07
N GLN A 168 -2.18 -20.34 -3.22
CA GLN A 168 -0.77 -20.50 -3.59
C GLN A 168 0.16 -19.72 -2.66
N THR A 169 -0.20 -18.47 -2.33
CA THR A 169 0.62 -17.60 -1.45
C THR A 169 0.72 -18.16 -0.03
N GLN A 170 -0.37 -18.75 0.48
CA GLN A 170 -0.42 -19.33 1.83
C GLN A 170 -0.10 -20.83 1.84
N ALA A 171 0.20 -21.41 0.66
CA ALA A 171 0.46 -22.85 0.47
C ALA A 171 -0.60 -23.74 1.14
N SER A 172 -1.86 -23.32 1.09
CA SER A 172 -3.00 -24.00 1.72
C SER A 172 -4.27 -23.84 0.90
N ARG A 173 -5.12 -24.86 0.87
CA ARG A 173 -6.48 -24.75 0.33
C ARG A 173 -7.49 -24.18 1.34
N TYR A 174 -7.10 -24.04 2.62
CA TYR A 174 -7.87 -23.42 3.68
C TYR A 174 -7.08 -22.23 4.20
N PHE A 175 -7.61 -21.02 4.00
CA PHE A 175 -6.89 -19.79 4.26
C PHE A 175 -7.81 -18.63 4.60
N GLU A 176 -7.26 -17.64 5.28
CA GLU A 176 -7.92 -16.38 5.58
C GLU A 176 -7.50 -15.31 4.57
N ILE A 177 -8.45 -14.49 4.11
CA ILE A 177 -8.18 -13.30 3.30
C ILE A 177 -8.26 -12.03 4.16
N PRO A 178 -7.45 -10.99 3.85
CA PRO A 178 -7.40 -9.76 4.65
C PRO A 178 -8.62 -8.86 4.47
N PHE A 179 -9.55 -9.23 3.59
CA PHE A 179 -10.68 -8.41 3.17
C PHE A 179 -12.00 -8.89 3.77
N GLY A 180 -12.77 -7.93 4.32
CA GLY A 180 -14.20 -8.14 4.51
C GLY A 180 -14.95 -8.12 3.18
N ARG A 181 -16.28 -8.35 3.22
CA ARG A 181 -17.09 -8.48 2.01
C ARG A 181 -17.11 -7.21 1.14
N VAL A 182 -17.11 -6.04 1.77
CA VAL A 182 -17.06 -4.74 1.05
C VAL A 182 -15.72 -4.56 0.36
N GLU A 183 -14.65 -4.72 1.11
CA GLU A 183 -13.28 -4.55 0.61
C GLU A 183 -12.94 -5.57 -0.50
N LEU A 184 -13.45 -6.80 -0.39
CA LEU A 184 -13.29 -7.80 -1.46
C LEU A 184 -14.01 -7.38 -2.74
N ALA A 185 -15.22 -6.83 -2.64
CA ALA A 185 -15.97 -6.35 -3.81
C ALA A 185 -15.23 -5.16 -4.49
N GLU A 186 -14.71 -4.24 -3.69
CA GLU A 186 -13.87 -3.13 -4.17
C GLU A 186 -12.59 -3.63 -4.84
N TYR A 187 -11.88 -4.58 -4.21
CA TYR A 187 -10.68 -5.19 -4.78
C TYR A 187 -10.94 -5.84 -6.13
N LEU A 188 -12.06 -6.57 -6.26
CA LEU A 188 -12.48 -7.27 -7.49
C LEU A 188 -13.11 -6.32 -8.53
N CYS A 189 -13.35 -5.05 -8.18
CA CYS A 189 -14.07 -4.09 -9.01
C CYS A 189 -15.45 -4.64 -9.45
N VAL A 190 -16.28 -5.04 -8.48
CA VAL A 190 -17.62 -5.59 -8.69
C VAL A 190 -18.62 -5.06 -7.65
N ASP A 191 -19.91 -5.13 -7.97
CA ASP A 191 -20.96 -4.81 -7.01
C ASP A 191 -20.98 -5.82 -5.85
N ARG A 192 -21.11 -5.31 -4.61
CA ARG A 192 -21.08 -6.13 -3.38
C ARG A 192 -22.21 -7.17 -3.35
N SER A 193 -23.40 -6.79 -3.78
CA SER A 193 -24.57 -7.69 -3.75
C SER A 193 -24.47 -8.77 -4.83
N ALA A 194 -23.91 -8.42 -6.00
CA ALA A 194 -23.60 -9.38 -7.05
C ALA A 194 -22.51 -10.38 -6.62
N LEU A 195 -21.46 -9.89 -5.96
CA LEU A 195 -20.41 -10.76 -5.37
C LEU A 195 -21.00 -11.73 -4.36
N THR A 196 -21.85 -11.24 -3.45
CA THR A 196 -22.46 -12.09 -2.41
C THR A 196 -23.29 -13.21 -3.02
N ARG A 197 -24.12 -12.90 -4.02
CA ARG A 197 -24.92 -13.91 -4.75
C ARG A 197 -24.05 -14.95 -5.44
N GLU A 198 -22.96 -14.50 -6.08
CA GLU A 198 -22.06 -15.43 -6.77
C GLU A 198 -21.33 -16.36 -5.80
N LEU A 199 -20.89 -15.85 -4.63
CA LEU A 199 -20.23 -16.67 -3.62
C LEU A 199 -21.16 -17.76 -3.06
N VAL A 200 -22.43 -17.43 -2.79
CA VAL A 200 -23.44 -18.41 -2.35
C VAL A 200 -23.59 -19.50 -3.41
N LYS A 201 -23.75 -19.11 -4.68
CA LYS A 201 -23.88 -20.06 -5.78
C LYS A 201 -22.68 -20.97 -5.93
N MET A 202 -21.45 -20.42 -5.81
CA MET A 202 -20.22 -21.20 -5.86
C MET A 202 -20.10 -22.20 -4.69
N GLN A 203 -20.61 -21.84 -3.51
CA GLN A 203 -20.68 -22.74 -2.35
C GLN A 203 -21.71 -23.85 -2.57
N GLU A 204 -22.90 -23.55 -3.09
CA GLU A 204 -23.93 -24.53 -3.43
C GLU A 204 -23.45 -25.53 -4.51
N GLU A 205 -22.62 -25.06 -5.46
CA GLU A 205 -22.01 -25.88 -6.50
C GLU A 205 -20.80 -26.71 -5.98
N GLY A 206 -20.37 -26.53 -4.73
CA GLY A 206 -19.26 -27.28 -4.15
C GLY A 206 -17.88 -26.88 -4.70
N LEU A 207 -17.73 -25.65 -5.22
CA LEU A 207 -16.44 -25.14 -5.70
C LEU A 207 -15.60 -24.56 -4.57
N ILE A 208 -16.27 -23.90 -3.62
CA ILE A 208 -15.67 -23.28 -2.45
C ILE A 208 -16.54 -23.53 -1.22
N ASP A 209 -15.91 -23.45 -0.06
CA ASP A 209 -16.60 -23.27 1.21
C ASP A 209 -16.04 -22.03 1.90
N TYR A 210 -16.88 -21.28 2.64
CA TYR A 210 -16.39 -20.09 3.33
C TYR A 210 -17.23 -19.73 4.57
N ASP A 211 -16.55 -19.21 5.56
CA ASP A 211 -17.14 -18.50 6.70
C ASP A 211 -16.46 -17.14 6.85
N LYS A 212 -17.23 -16.06 6.68
CA LYS A 212 -16.75 -14.67 6.70
C LYS A 212 -15.62 -14.45 5.70
N ASN A 213 -14.37 -14.32 6.20
CA ASN A 213 -13.14 -14.10 5.42
C ASN A 213 -12.23 -15.34 5.36
N ILE A 214 -12.69 -16.46 5.85
CA ILE A 214 -12.00 -17.76 5.77
C ILE A 214 -12.57 -18.54 4.58
N PHE A 215 -11.72 -19.02 3.70
CA PHE A 215 -12.11 -19.75 2.48
C PHE A 215 -11.44 -21.11 2.42
N ARG A 216 -12.16 -22.03 1.78
CA ARG A 216 -11.65 -23.35 1.40
C ARG A 216 -11.95 -23.59 -0.08
N ILE A 217 -10.95 -24.00 -0.84
CA ILE A 217 -11.13 -24.49 -2.22
C ILE A 217 -11.34 -26.01 -2.15
N LEU A 218 -12.45 -26.47 -2.67
CA LEU A 218 -12.89 -27.87 -2.63
C LEU A 218 -12.33 -28.68 -3.81
#